data_c4434a7fbe7fdefec9dcfbc1d9c9c7d7
#
_entry.id   c4434a7fbe7fdefec9dcfbc1d9c9c7d7
#
_cell.length_a   1.000
_cell.length_b   1.000
_cell.length_c   1.000
_cell.angle_alpha   90.00
_cell.angle_beta   90.00
_cell.angle_gamma   90.00
#
_symmetry.space_group_name_H-M   'P 1'
#
loop_
_entity.id
_entity.type
_entity.pdbx_description
1 polymer ?
#
loop_
_entity_poly.entity_id
_entity_poly.type
_entity_poly.pdbx_seq_one_letter_code
_entity_poly.pdbx_strand_id
1 'polypeptide(L)'
;ALNNYDFKGKIKYSPVEHKLNDEEIKLIHENLSKEAKNATLDKNNNYEIIDSQVGAKFDLEDAVAKYNKTTEGKQFTLNATIIKPEITKEMLEQNLFKDVLGEYATNVSGTSVRKNNVKLSGDKCNGVILLPGEEFSYNNVVGKRTKENGFGEAAAYLNGETVQEVGGGICQTSSTLYNAV
;
A
#
# COMPACT_ATOMS: atom_id res chain seq x y z
N ALA A 1 -43.45 -11.68 -2.22
CA ALA A 1 -44.10 -11.64 -3.53
C ALA A 1 -45.60 -11.86 -3.37
N LEU A 2 -46.41 -11.14 -4.18
CA LEU A 2 -47.87 -11.25 -4.20
C LEU A 2 -48.22 -12.43 -5.12
N ASN A 3 -48.57 -13.56 -4.54
CA ASN A 3 -48.87 -14.76 -5.33
C ASN A 3 -50.36 -14.96 -5.66
N ASN A 4 -51.28 -14.40 -4.88
CA ASN A 4 -52.70 -14.56 -5.11
C ASN A 4 -53.43 -13.25 -4.83
N TYR A 5 -54.20 -12.81 -5.81
CA TYR A 5 -55.13 -11.70 -5.69
C TYR A 5 -56.57 -12.23 -5.63
N ASP A 6 -57.24 -12.00 -4.55
CA ASP A 6 -58.71 -12.33 -4.45
C ASP A 6 -59.49 -11.14 -5.00
N PHE A 7 -60.31 -11.40 -6.04
CA PHE A 7 -61.18 -10.39 -6.65
C PHE A 7 -62.15 -9.69 -5.72
N LYS A 8 -62.21 -10.10 -4.46
CA LYS A 8 -62.94 -9.41 -3.37
C LYS A 8 -62.06 -8.35 -2.67
N GLY A 9 -60.96 -7.96 -3.20
CA GLY A 9 -60.11 -6.89 -2.68
C GLY A 9 -59.18 -7.29 -1.54
N LYS A 10 -59.05 -8.55 -1.21
CA LYS A 10 -58.13 -9.04 -0.20
C LYS A 10 -56.83 -9.55 -0.82
N ILE A 11 -55.73 -8.94 -0.51
CA ILE A 11 -54.39 -9.40 -0.91
C ILE A 11 -54.00 -10.51 0.05
N LYS A 12 -53.78 -11.73 -0.45
CA LYS A 12 -53.22 -12.82 0.32
C LYS A 12 -51.72 -12.87 0.04
N TYR A 13 -50.92 -12.76 1.09
CA TYR A 13 -49.50 -13.01 1.04
C TYR A 13 -49.25 -14.48 1.30
N SER A 14 -48.72 -15.19 0.37
CA SER A 14 -48.09 -16.50 0.60
C SER A 14 -46.59 -16.27 0.61
N PRO A 15 -45.88 -16.64 1.67
CA PRO A 15 -44.45 -16.63 1.61
C PRO A 15 -44.02 -17.60 0.47
N VAL A 16 -43.25 -17.09 -0.48
CA VAL A 16 -42.59 -17.95 -1.47
C VAL A 16 -41.40 -18.54 -0.73
N GLU A 17 -41.41 -19.86 -0.54
CA GLU A 17 -40.21 -20.54 -0.08
C GLU A 17 -39.11 -20.34 -1.14
N HIS A 18 -38.18 -19.44 -0.85
CA HIS A 18 -36.98 -19.27 -1.65
C HIS A 18 -35.85 -19.98 -0.94
N LYS A 19 -35.49 -21.16 -1.41
CA LYS A 19 -34.22 -21.79 -1.03
C LYS A 19 -33.10 -21.18 -1.86
N LEU A 20 -32.06 -20.72 -1.17
CA LEU A 20 -30.86 -20.27 -1.85
C LEU A 20 -30.29 -21.41 -2.69
N ASN A 21 -29.95 -21.11 -3.92
CA ASN A 21 -29.19 -22.04 -4.76
C ASN A 21 -27.69 -21.96 -4.43
N ASP A 22 -26.91 -22.86 -5.00
CA ASP A 22 -25.48 -22.96 -4.71
C ASP A 22 -24.70 -21.67 -5.11
N GLU A 23 -25.12 -20.98 -6.15
CA GLU A 23 -24.49 -19.72 -6.59
C GLU A 23 -24.77 -18.58 -5.60
N GLU A 24 -26.00 -18.48 -5.09
CA GLU A 24 -26.39 -17.50 -4.09
C GLU A 24 -25.67 -17.73 -2.75
N ILE A 25 -25.54 -19.00 -2.33
CA ILE A 25 -24.78 -19.37 -1.14
C ILE A 25 -23.32 -19.03 -1.30
N LYS A 26 -22.73 -19.31 -2.46
CA LYS A 26 -21.35 -18.97 -2.77
C LYS A 26 -21.11 -17.46 -2.73
N LEU A 27 -22.00 -16.67 -3.32
CA LEU A 27 -21.94 -15.22 -3.30
C LEU A 27 -22.01 -14.66 -1.88
N ILE A 28 -22.89 -15.19 -1.03
CA ILE A 28 -22.98 -14.83 0.38
C ILE A 28 -21.68 -15.18 1.10
N HIS A 29 -21.13 -16.36 0.86
CA HIS A 29 -19.86 -16.81 1.45
C HIS A 29 -18.71 -15.88 1.06
N GLU A 30 -18.60 -15.52 -0.21
CA GLU A 30 -17.57 -14.59 -0.71
C GLU A 30 -17.71 -13.19 -0.08
N ASN A 31 -18.93 -12.70 0.11
CA ASN A 31 -19.18 -11.41 0.77
C ASN A 31 -18.89 -11.41 2.28
N LEU A 32 -19.06 -12.54 2.96
CA LEU A 32 -18.79 -12.69 4.38
C LEU A 32 -17.31 -13.01 4.67
N SER A 33 -16.64 -13.68 3.74
CA SER A 33 -15.21 -13.98 3.85
C SER A 33 -14.39 -12.75 3.46
N LYS A 34 -13.45 -12.37 4.33
CA LYS A 34 -12.56 -11.21 4.11
C LYS A 34 -11.12 -11.63 4.39
N GLU A 35 -10.24 -11.25 3.49
CA GLU A 35 -8.80 -11.36 3.72
C GLU A 35 -8.36 -10.37 4.80
N ALA A 36 -7.35 -10.79 5.59
CA ALA A 36 -6.69 -9.86 6.50
C ALA A 36 -5.90 -8.83 5.70
N LYS A 37 -5.89 -7.60 6.19
CA LYS A 37 -5.08 -6.52 5.60
C LYS A 37 -4.10 -6.01 6.62
N ASN A 38 -2.84 -5.93 6.23
CA ASN A 38 -1.80 -5.32 7.04
C ASN A 38 -2.00 -3.81 7.19
N ALA A 39 -1.57 -3.27 8.31
CA ALA A 39 -1.43 -1.82 8.44
C ALA A 39 -0.40 -1.31 7.43
N THR A 40 -0.60 -0.12 6.90
CA THR A 40 0.27 0.53 5.92
C THR A 40 0.28 2.04 6.12
N LEU A 41 1.03 2.77 5.29
CA LEU A 41 1.11 4.22 5.33
C LEU A 41 0.32 4.83 4.16
N ASP A 42 -0.45 5.88 4.43
CA ASP A 42 -1.14 6.65 3.39
C ASP A 42 -0.23 7.75 2.83
N LYS A 43 0.32 7.55 1.64
CA LYS A 43 1.14 8.55 0.94
C LYS A 43 0.43 9.88 0.69
N ASN A 44 -0.88 9.83 0.48
CA ASN A 44 -1.65 11.01 0.14
C ASN A 44 -2.03 11.83 1.39
N ASN A 45 -1.92 11.24 2.56
CA ASN A 45 -2.24 11.85 3.83
C ASN A 45 -1.02 11.87 4.77
N ASN A 46 0.07 12.47 4.29
CA ASN A 46 1.31 12.67 5.07
C ASN A 46 1.83 11.41 5.77
N TYR A 47 1.68 10.24 5.13
CA TYR A 47 2.08 8.93 5.65
C TYR A 47 1.42 8.56 6.98
N GLU A 48 0.18 9.02 7.22
CA GLU A 48 -0.61 8.50 8.34
C GLU A 48 -0.78 6.99 8.24
N ILE A 49 -0.80 6.34 9.41
CA ILE A 49 -0.97 4.89 9.47
C ILE A 49 -2.43 4.54 9.18
N ILE A 50 -2.63 3.78 8.11
CA ILE A 50 -3.89 3.10 7.83
C ILE A 50 -3.91 1.83 8.69
N ASP A 51 -4.94 1.67 9.50
CA ASP A 51 -5.08 0.54 10.42
C ASP A 51 -5.21 -0.79 9.69
N SER A 52 -4.72 -1.82 10.35
CA SER A 52 -4.89 -3.21 9.89
C SER A 52 -6.33 -3.67 10.03
N GLN A 53 -6.71 -4.65 9.23
CA GLN A 53 -8.03 -5.28 9.29
C GLN A 53 -7.88 -6.79 9.48
N VAL A 54 -8.59 -7.33 10.46
CA VAL A 54 -8.72 -8.77 10.61
C VAL A 54 -9.53 -9.34 9.47
N GLY A 55 -9.11 -10.48 8.97
CA GLY A 55 -9.87 -11.28 8.02
C GLY A 55 -10.78 -12.28 8.75
N ALA A 56 -11.72 -12.82 8.01
CA ALA A 56 -12.58 -13.91 8.47
C ALA A 56 -12.81 -14.88 7.31
N LYS A 57 -12.71 -16.17 7.57
CA LYS A 57 -13.00 -17.21 6.61
C LYS A 57 -14.01 -18.18 7.19
N PHE A 58 -15.02 -18.51 6.41
CA PHE A 58 -16.03 -19.49 6.74
C PHE A 58 -15.84 -20.73 5.89
N ASP A 59 -16.21 -21.88 6.45
CA ASP A 59 -16.27 -23.13 5.68
C ASP A 59 -17.58 -23.15 4.88
N LEU A 60 -17.46 -23.20 3.56
CA LEU A 60 -18.61 -23.18 2.65
C LEU A 60 -19.45 -24.48 2.78
N GLU A 61 -18.81 -25.63 2.95
CA GLU A 61 -19.52 -26.90 3.08
C GLU A 61 -20.30 -26.97 4.39
N ASP A 62 -19.71 -26.50 5.50
CA ASP A 62 -20.39 -26.35 6.79
C ASP A 62 -21.57 -25.38 6.69
N ALA A 63 -21.38 -24.26 6.01
CA ALA A 63 -22.43 -23.27 5.79
C ALA A 63 -23.63 -23.85 5.01
N VAL A 64 -23.37 -24.55 3.91
CA VAL A 64 -24.40 -25.23 3.11
C VAL A 64 -25.11 -26.32 3.92
N ALA A 65 -24.36 -27.14 4.65
CA ALA A 65 -24.92 -28.20 5.47
C ALA A 65 -25.84 -27.65 6.58
N LYS A 66 -25.44 -26.56 7.24
CA LYS A 66 -26.25 -25.91 8.27
C LYS A 66 -27.49 -25.23 7.67
N TYR A 67 -27.34 -24.54 6.53
CA TYR A 67 -28.44 -23.94 5.82
C TYR A 67 -29.50 -24.97 5.48
N ASN A 68 -29.13 -26.09 4.87
CA ASN A 68 -30.05 -27.15 4.43
C ASN A 68 -30.74 -27.86 5.61
N LYS A 69 -30.16 -27.86 6.81
CA LYS A 69 -30.76 -28.42 8.03
C LYS A 69 -31.64 -27.45 8.79
N THR A 70 -31.55 -26.16 8.48
CA THR A 70 -32.27 -25.12 9.19
C THR A 70 -33.67 -24.94 8.61
N THR A 71 -34.67 -24.92 9.48
CA THR A 71 -36.08 -24.65 9.10
C THR A 71 -36.24 -23.17 8.75
N GLU A 72 -37.10 -22.86 7.79
CA GLU A 72 -37.41 -21.49 7.40
C GLU A 72 -37.74 -20.59 8.61
N GLY A 73 -37.21 -19.37 8.60
CA GLY A 73 -37.36 -18.38 9.68
C GLY A 73 -36.53 -18.66 10.93
N LYS A 74 -35.71 -19.69 10.95
CA LYS A 74 -34.77 -19.97 12.05
C LYS A 74 -33.38 -19.45 11.73
N GLN A 75 -32.62 -19.15 12.79
CA GLN A 75 -31.23 -18.71 12.70
C GLN A 75 -30.29 -19.89 12.93
N PHE A 76 -29.15 -19.86 12.27
CA PHE A 76 -28.03 -20.75 12.55
C PHE A 76 -26.74 -19.94 12.65
N THR A 77 -25.77 -20.49 13.34
CA THR A 77 -24.48 -19.84 13.57
C THR A 77 -23.41 -20.50 12.72
N LEU A 78 -22.65 -19.69 11.99
CA LEU A 78 -21.44 -20.11 11.29
C LEU A 78 -20.22 -19.82 12.17
N ASN A 79 -19.28 -20.77 12.20
CA ASN A 79 -18.00 -20.58 12.84
C ASN A 79 -17.05 -19.90 11.84
N ALA A 80 -16.50 -18.74 12.22
CA ALA A 80 -15.49 -18.06 11.46
C ALA A 80 -14.10 -18.38 11.98
N THR A 81 -13.18 -18.68 11.10
CA THR A 81 -11.76 -18.65 11.40
C THR A 81 -11.26 -17.22 11.21
N ILE A 82 -10.77 -16.62 12.29
CA ILE A 82 -10.21 -15.27 12.27
C ILE A 82 -8.79 -15.31 11.73
N ILE A 83 -8.53 -14.52 10.70
CA ILE A 83 -7.20 -14.34 10.10
C ILE A 83 -6.66 -13.02 10.62
N LYS A 84 -5.58 -13.09 11.40
CA LYS A 84 -4.93 -11.89 11.93
C LYS A 84 -4.00 -11.29 10.88
N PRO A 85 -3.91 -9.95 10.79
CA PRO A 85 -2.90 -9.31 9.96
C PRO A 85 -1.51 -9.59 10.54
N GLU A 86 -0.51 -9.67 9.66
CA GLU A 86 0.89 -9.86 10.06
C GLU A 86 1.50 -8.57 10.63
N ILE A 87 1.04 -7.42 10.12
CA ILE A 87 1.49 -6.09 10.55
C ILE A 87 0.30 -5.32 11.10
N THR A 88 0.34 -4.97 12.39
CA THR A 88 -0.69 -4.14 13.03
C THR A 88 -0.26 -2.68 13.09
N LYS A 89 -1.20 -1.80 13.40
CA LYS A 89 -0.94 -0.38 13.64
C LYS A 89 0.10 -0.18 14.76
N GLU A 90 -0.06 -0.89 15.86
CA GLU A 90 0.84 -0.79 17.01
C GLU A 90 2.27 -1.24 16.66
N MET A 91 2.40 -2.26 15.79
CA MET A 91 3.72 -2.70 15.31
C MET A 91 4.39 -1.62 14.45
N LEU A 92 3.63 -0.94 13.58
CA LEU A 92 4.16 0.19 12.81
C LEU A 92 4.55 1.36 13.73
N GLU A 93 3.69 1.78 14.65
CA GLU A 93 3.96 2.87 15.59
C GLU A 93 5.22 2.64 16.42
N GLN A 94 5.47 1.39 16.80
CA GLN A 94 6.64 1.03 17.61
C GLN A 94 7.94 0.88 16.83
N ASN A 95 7.86 0.50 15.54
CA ASN A 95 9.03 0.09 14.76
C ASN A 95 9.31 0.97 13.53
N LEU A 96 8.38 1.86 13.14
CA LEU A 96 8.55 2.70 11.97
C LEU A 96 9.78 3.61 12.14
N PHE A 97 10.71 3.55 11.17
CA PHE A 97 11.95 4.33 11.13
C PHE A 97 12.86 4.20 12.37
N LYS A 98 12.76 3.10 13.09
CA LYS A 98 13.52 2.87 14.31
C LYS A 98 14.97 2.46 14.04
N ASP A 99 15.17 1.69 12.99
CA ASP A 99 16.47 1.10 12.69
C ASP A 99 17.14 1.79 11.50
N VAL A 100 18.47 1.98 11.60
CA VAL A 100 19.31 2.39 10.48
C VAL A 100 19.71 1.12 9.72
N LEU A 101 19.23 0.97 8.49
CA LEU A 101 19.48 -0.23 7.66
C LEU A 101 20.82 -0.14 6.92
N GLY A 102 21.28 1.08 6.60
CA GLY A 102 22.55 1.29 5.95
C GLY A 102 23.04 2.71 6.14
N GLU A 103 24.37 2.89 6.15
CA GLU A 103 25.03 4.16 6.33
C GLU A 103 26.32 4.22 5.50
N TYR A 104 26.53 5.30 4.78
CA TYR A 104 27.77 5.56 4.07
C TYR A 104 28.05 7.05 3.94
N ALA A 105 29.29 7.45 4.03
CA ALA A 105 29.70 8.84 3.96
C ALA A 105 30.88 9.05 3.02
N THR A 106 30.89 10.16 2.31
CA THR A 106 32.00 10.60 1.45
C THR A 106 32.32 12.07 1.66
N ASN A 107 33.59 12.43 1.56
CA ASN A 107 34.05 13.81 1.66
C ASN A 107 33.83 14.55 0.34
N VAL A 108 33.12 15.68 0.40
CA VAL A 108 32.88 16.53 -0.78
C VAL A 108 33.98 17.60 -0.88
N SER A 109 34.76 17.53 -1.96
CA SER A 109 35.83 18.48 -2.29
C SER A 109 35.51 19.29 -3.56
N GLY A 110 36.31 20.25 -3.89
CA GLY A 110 36.24 21.05 -5.13
C GLY A 110 35.58 22.43 -4.91
N THR A 111 35.09 23.03 -5.98
CA THR A 111 34.56 24.40 -6.01
C THR A 111 33.28 24.53 -5.16
N SER A 112 32.94 25.75 -4.74
CA SER A 112 31.70 26.04 -4.04
C SER A 112 30.46 25.64 -4.83
N VAL A 113 30.50 25.83 -6.14
CA VAL A 113 29.41 25.42 -7.06
C VAL A 113 29.21 23.89 -7.03
N ARG A 114 30.33 23.12 -7.15
CA ARG A 114 30.25 21.66 -7.03
C ARG A 114 29.69 21.21 -5.69
N LYS A 115 30.16 21.81 -4.60
CA LYS A 115 29.67 21.51 -3.24
C LYS A 115 28.17 21.81 -3.10
N ASN A 116 27.71 22.94 -3.67
CA ASN A 116 26.29 23.27 -3.72
C ASN A 116 25.48 22.24 -4.51
N ASN A 117 25.96 21.81 -5.71
CA ASN A 117 25.29 20.80 -6.51
C ASN A 117 25.11 19.47 -5.74
N VAL A 118 26.19 19.01 -5.08
CA VAL A 118 26.15 17.78 -4.27
C VAL A 118 25.19 17.92 -3.11
N LYS A 119 25.25 19.03 -2.38
CA LYS A 119 24.32 19.33 -1.27
C LYS A 119 22.88 19.32 -1.77
N LEU A 120 22.57 20.06 -2.82
CA LEU A 120 21.22 20.19 -3.38
C LEU A 120 20.65 18.85 -3.83
N SER A 121 21.47 18.00 -4.45
CA SER A 121 21.03 16.65 -4.83
C SER A 121 20.79 15.74 -3.61
N GLY A 122 21.57 15.87 -2.56
CA GLY A 122 21.36 15.19 -1.29
C GLY A 122 20.08 15.66 -0.58
N ASP A 123 19.88 16.98 -0.50
CA ASP A 123 18.68 17.57 0.11
C ASP A 123 17.39 17.08 -0.58
N LYS A 124 17.42 16.90 -1.91
CA LYS A 124 16.29 16.34 -2.67
C LYS A 124 16.02 14.86 -2.37
N CYS A 125 17.03 14.10 -2.04
CA CYS A 125 16.89 12.68 -1.66
C CYS A 125 16.42 12.51 -0.20
N ASN A 126 16.64 13.52 0.62
CA ASN A 126 16.29 13.45 2.04
C ASN A 126 14.77 13.41 2.23
N GLY A 127 14.30 12.56 3.15
CA GLY A 127 12.89 12.43 3.49
C GLY A 127 12.05 11.61 2.50
N VAL A 128 12.66 10.98 1.50
CA VAL A 128 11.94 10.05 0.62
C VAL A 128 11.60 8.79 1.37
N ILE A 129 10.33 8.44 1.41
CA ILE A 129 9.81 7.23 2.04
C ILE A 129 9.36 6.27 0.93
N LEU A 130 9.80 5.02 1.03
CA LEU A 130 9.41 3.94 0.13
C LEU A 130 8.51 2.96 0.89
N LEU A 131 7.37 2.64 0.30
CA LEU A 131 6.52 1.55 0.76
C LEU A 131 7.01 0.22 0.17
N PRO A 132 6.60 -0.93 0.74
CA PRO A 132 6.97 -2.24 0.20
C PRO A 132 6.67 -2.37 -1.29
N GLY A 133 7.65 -2.78 -2.07
CA GLY A 133 7.55 -2.94 -3.52
C GLY A 133 7.81 -1.67 -4.35
N GLU A 134 8.07 -0.51 -3.70
CA GLU A 134 8.42 0.71 -4.41
C GLU A 134 9.92 0.83 -4.71
N GLU A 135 10.22 1.52 -5.79
CA GLU A 135 11.59 1.75 -6.24
C GLU A 135 12.03 3.20 -6.01
N PHE A 136 13.27 3.38 -5.56
CA PHE A 136 13.91 4.68 -5.52
C PHE A 136 14.60 4.99 -6.85
N SER A 137 14.18 6.06 -7.52
CA SER A 137 14.84 6.56 -8.71
C SER A 137 15.54 7.88 -8.42
N TYR A 138 16.88 7.85 -8.30
CA TYR A 138 17.70 9.05 -8.08
C TYR A 138 17.42 10.15 -9.11
N ASN A 139 17.28 9.80 -10.38
CA ASN A 139 17.02 10.76 -11.43
C ASN A 139 15.63 11.41 -11.32
N ASN A 140 14.63 10.65 -10.93
CA ASN A 140 13.28 11.18 -10.73
C ASN A 140 13.22 12.09 -9.51
N VAL A 141 13.88 11.71 -8.41
CA VAL A 141 13.90 12.46 -7.16
C VAL A 141 14.69 13.76 -7.29
N VAL A 142 15.89 13.72 -7.88
CA VAL A 142 16.71 14.91 -8.09
C VAL A 142 16.14 15.81 -9.19
N GLY A 143 15.50 15.22 -10.19
CA GLY A 143 14.89 15.95 -11.29
C GLY A 143 15.90 16.58 -12.26
N LYS A 144 15.44 17.53 -13.07
CA LYS A 144 16.27 18.20 -14.06
C LYS A 144 17.34 19.08 -13.40
N ARG A 145 18.59 18.94 -13.86
CA ARG A 145 19.75 19.70 -13.40
C ARG A 145 19.84 20.98 -14.22
N THR A 146 19.14 22.01 -13.81
CA THR A 146 19.12 23.31 -14.50
C THR A 146 19.49 24.44 -13.53
N LYS A 147 19.87 25.59 -14.08
CA LYS A 147 20.20 26.80 -13.28
C LYS A 147 18.98 27.28 -12.50
N GLU A 148 17.79 27.17 -13.06
CA GLU A 148 16.52 27.52 -12.43
C GLU A 148 16.23 26.63 -11.20
N ASN A 149 16.71 25.38 -11.24
CA ASN A 149 16.62 24.43 -10.11
C ASN A 149 17.77 24.59 -9.11
N GLY A 150 18.62 25.64 -9.26
CA GLY A 150 19.70 25.98 -8.35
C GLY A 150 21.03 25.25 -8.65
N PHE A 151 21.12 24.47 -9.71
CA PHE A 151 22.37 23.81 -10.10
C PHE A 151 23.28 24.76 -10.87
N GLY A 152 24.57 24.70 -10.58
CA GLY A 152 25.60 25.48 -11.29
C GLY A 152 26.50 24.58 -12.15
N GLU A 153 27.31 25.23 -12.99
CA GLU A 153 28.29 24.55 -13.82
C GLU A 153 29.50 24.11 -12.98
N ALA A 154 29.84 22.84 -13.06
CA ALA A 154 31.02 22.26 -12.43
C ALA A 154 31.50 21.04 -13.20
N ALA A 155 32.68 20.56 -12.86
CA ALA A 155 33.28 19.41 -13.54
C ALA A 155 32.39 18.16 -13.44
N ALA A 156 32.16 17.54 -14.58
CA ALA A 156 31.42 16.28 -14.73
C ALA A 156 32.23 15.36 -15.67
N TYR A 157 31.97 14.05 -15.59
CA TYR A 157 32.56 13.07 -16.52
C TYR A 157 31.54 12.74 -17.61
N LEU A 158 31.94 12.95 -18.85
CA LEU A 158 31.14 12.61 -20.02
C LEU A 158 32.00 11.88 -21.04
N ASN A 159 31.65 10.67 -21.42
CA ASN A 159 32.37 9.84 -22.37
C ASN A 159 33.89 9.67 -22.09
N GLY A 160 34.25 9.63 -20.79
CA GLY A 160 35.66 9.48 -20.36
C GLY A 160 36.43 10.80 -20.25
N GLU A 161 35.81 11.92 -20.59
CA GLU A 161 36.43 13.25 -20.48
C GLU A 161 35.84 14.06 -19.36
N THR A 162 36.61 15.02 -18.84
CA THR A 162 36.12 15.99 -17.84
C THR A 162 35.60 17.23 -18.55
N VAL A 163 34.32 17.49 -18.42
CA VAL A 163 33.64 18.65 -19.01
C VAL A 163 33.00 19.53 -17.93
N GLN A 164 32.71 20.79 -18.26
CA GLN A 164 31.90 21.67 -17.41
C GLN A 164 30.44 21.49 -17.79
N GLU A 165 29.61 21.09 -16.81
CA GLU A 165 28.18 20.84 -17.01
C GLU A 165 27.36 21.30 -15.84
N VAL A 166 26.13 21.75 -16.10
CA VAL A 166 25.18 22.13 -15.03
C VAL A 166 24.80 20.89 -14.21
N GLY A 167 25.01 20.97 -12.92
CA GLY A 167 24.86 19.81 -12.02
C GLY A 167 26.11 18.95 -11.89
N GLY A 168 27.26 19.39 -12.42
CA GLY A 168 28.52 18.66 -12.26
C GLY A 168 28.82 18.32 -10.80
N GLY A 169 29.27 17.09 -10.55
CA GLY A 169 29.61 16.54 -9.24
C GLY A 169 28.55 15.69 -8.54
N ILE A 170 27.30 15.73 -8.98
CA ILE A 170 26.18 14.98 -8.30
C ILE A 170 26.28 13.46 -8.41
N CYS A 171 27.10 12.92 -9.30
CA CYS A 171 27.42 11.48 -9.31
C CYS A 171 27.96 11.01 -7.96
N GLN A 172 28.61 11.90 -7.20
CA GLN A 172 29.07 11.58 -5.86
C GLN A 172 27.90 11.27 -4.93
N THR A 173 26.80 12.02 -5.00
CA THR A 173 25.59 11.75 -4.20
C THR A 173 24.99 10.38 -4.55
N SER A 174 24.85 10.07 -5.85
CA SER A 174 24.31 8.77 -6.25
C SER A 174 25.21 7.60 -5.84
N SER A 175 26.54 7.76 -5.96
CA SER A 175 27.49 6.72 -5.53
C SER A 175 27.50 6.55 -4.02
N THR A 176 27.39 7.64 -3.25
CA THR A 176 27.31 7.59 -1.78
C THR A 176 26.04 6.85 -1.35
N LEU A 177 24.89 7.20 -1.95
CA LEU A 177 23.63 6.54 -1.67
C LEU A 177 23.68 5.05 -2.05
N TYR A 178 24.22 4.71 -3.23
CA TYR A 178 24.35 3.32 -3.68
C TYR A 178 25.17 2.44 -2.73
N ASN A 179 26.17 3.02 -2.07
CA ASN A 179 26.98 2.28 -1.09
C ASN A 179 26.32 2.19 0.29
N ALA A 180 25.28 2.97 0.56
CA ALA A 180 24.53 2.92 1.81
C ALA A 180 23.37 1.91 1.76
N VAL A 181 22.91 1.53 0.56
CA VAL A 181 21.81 0.59 0.33
C VAL A 181 22.33 -0.69 -0.31
#